data_a87fc2903c13008c507e7eadae449a2b
#
_entry.id   a87fc2903c13008c507e7eadae449a2b
#
_cell.length_a   1.000
_cell.length_b   1.000
_cell.length_c   1.000
_cell.angle_alpha   90.00
_cell.angle_beta   90.00
_cell.angle_gamma   90.00
#
_symmetry.space_group_name_H-M   'P 1'
#
loop_
_entity.id
_entity.type
_entity.pdbx_description
1 polymer ?
#
loop_
_entity_poly.entity_id
_entity_poly.type
_entity_poly.pdbx_seq_one_letter_code
_entity_poly.pdbx_strand_id
1 'polypeptide(L)'
;MKSPRTTQIVIIAGIVLLVGFLFSQDIKGLVKPKEDAAATMPQEAQTPGLSLAEASATAKNLISNAAAKEFTSLESAFQKASGEEKVNQAKVLAQKWDDLEQAIPSALYLEEAANGQSTLENWVKAGDRFLKAFDNTQDSVAKPVMLQKANTAYAKAIELDSTDLNAKTGMGITMVNGGGAPMAGITMLLDVVKKDPKNFRANMNLGMFAIKSGQFDKAIIRFEEIVQHIKATPDAYFYLATAYESLGKNKEAIDAYLQSKKLAANPTLSNFIDKKVAELKK
;
A
#
# COMPACT_ATOMS: atom_id res chain seq x y z
N MET A 1 57.85 29.71 -15.31
CA MET A 1 56.46 29.27 -15.60
C MET A 1 56.46 27.76 -15.76
N LYS A 2 55.78 27.00 -14.91
CA LYS A 2 55.65 25.53 -15.04
C LYS A 2 54.83 25.21 -16.28
N SER A 3 55.27 24.27 -17.11
CA SER A 3 54.59 23.94 -18.36
C SER A 3 53.13 23.43 -18.08
N PRO A 4 52.17 23.70 -18.94
CA PRO A 4 50.77 23.27 -18.73
C PRO A 4 50.66 21.72 -18.57
N ARG A 5 51.57 20.94 -19.14
CA ARG A 5 51.65 19.48 -18.96
C ARG A 5 51.98 19.06 -17.54
N THR A 6 52.91 19.78 -16.86
CA THR A 6 53.31 19.46 -15.46
C THR A 6 52.15 19.72 -14.49
N THR A 7 51.36 20.77 -14.72
CA THR A 7 50.17 21.09 -13.91
C THR A 7 49.06 20.02 -14.08
N GLN A 8 48.84 19.57 -15.32
CA GLN A 8 47.86 18.50 -15.59
C GLN A 8 48.26 17.17 -14.93
N ILE A 9 49.54 16.79 -14.96
CA ILE A 9 50.04 15.56 -14.33
C ILE A 9 49.84 15.62 -12.81
N VAL A 10 50.08 16.76 -12.17
CA VAL A 10 49.89 16.94 -10.73
C VAL A 10 48.40 16.85 -10.34
N ILE A 11 47.53 17.41 -11.15
CA ILE A 11 46.07 17.33 -10.91
C ILE A 11 45.59 15.89 -11.05
N ILE A 12 46.00 15.18 -12.10
CA ILE A 12 45.61 13.77 -12.31
C ILE A 12 46.13 12.88 -11.17
N ALA A 13 47.39 13.07 -10.75
CA ALA A 13 47.94 12.33 -9.61
C ALA A 13 47.20 12.63 -8.30
N GLY A 14 46.77 13.88 -8.08
CA GLY A 14 45.97 14.26 -6.94
C GLY A 14 44.60 13.59 -6.94
N ILE A 15 43.93 13.53 -8.08
CA ILE A 15 42.61 12.84 -8.24
C ILE A 15 42.74 11.34 -8.00
N VAL A 16 43.76 10.68 -8.53
CA VAL A 16 44.02 9.25 -8.34
C VAL A 16 44.29 8.93 -6.87
N LEU A 17 45.07 9.77 -6.17
CA LEU A 17 45.31 9.61 -4.73
C LEU A 17 44.06 9.83 -3.90
N LEU A 18 43.20 10.79 -4.27
CA LEU A 18 41.94 11.08 -3.57
C LEU A 18 40.93 9.96 -3.76
N VAL A 19 40.83 9.41 -4.96
CA VAL A 19 39.98 8.24 -5.27
C VAL A 19 40.51 7.00 -4.52
N GLY A 20 41.82 6.75 -4.53
CA GLY A 20 42.41 5.66 -3.76
C GLY A 20 42.19 5.79 -2.25
N PHE A 21 42.26 7.00 -1.71
CA PHE A 21 41.97 7.29 -0.31
C PHE A 21 40.48 7.06 0.01
N LEU A 22 39.57 7.49 -0.86
CA LEU A 22 38.15 7.23 -0.69
C LEU A 22 37.80 5.73 -0.71
N PHE A 23 38.46 4.95 -1.54
CA PHE A 23 38.31 3.49 -1.58
C PHE A 23 38.98 2.76 -0.40
N SER A 24 39.94 3.40 0.30
CA SER A 24 40.58 2.83 1.49
C SER A 24 39.82 3.13 2.79
N GLN A 25 38.84 4.03 2.76
CA GLN A 25 37.97 4.30 3.92
C GLN A 25 36.92 3.20 4.00
N ASP A 26 36.80 2.56 5.17
CA ASP A 26 35.69 1.66 5.47
C ASP A 26 34.38 2.45 5.50
N ILE A 27 33.68 2.49 4.34
CA ILE A 27 32.36 3.06 4.27
C ILE A 27 31.42 2.08 4.98
N LYS A 28 31.08 2.38 6.24
CA LYS A 28 30.03 1.68 6.97
C LYS A 28 28.73 1.76 6.16
N GLY A 29 28.42 0.70 5.40
CA GLY A 29 27.22 0.61 4.56
C GLY A 29 27.36 -0.17 3.25
N LEU A 30 28.58 -0.43 2.74
CA LEU A 30 28.78 -1.37 1.64
C LEU A 30 29.14 -2.75 2.18
N VAL A 31 28.14 -3.58 2.40
CA VAL A 31 28.32 -5.01 2.68
C VAL A 31 28.75 -5.69 1.38
N LYS A 32 29.98 -6.20 1.30
CA LYS A 32 30.38 -7.14 0.25
C LYS A 32 29.48 -8.38 0.35
N PRO A 33 28.94 -8.91 -0.76
CA PRO A 33 28.26 -10.19 -0.72
C PRO A 33 29.26 -11.27 -0.27
N LYS A 34 29.04 -11.89 0.88
CA LYS A 34 29.65 -13.17 1.21
C LYS A 34 28.93 -14.22 0.36
N GLU A 35 29.65 -14.82 -0.58
CA GLU A 35 29.30 -16.14 -1.08
C GLU A 35 29.37 -17.13 0.08
N ASP A 36 28.37 -18.02 0.13
CA ASP A 36 28.20 -19.11 1.09
C ASP A 36 27.75 -18.74 2.52
N ALA A 37 26.47 -18.44 2.64
CA ALA A 37 25.70 -18.88 3.80
C ALA A 37 24.24 -19.12 3.35
N ALA A 38 23.76 -20.34 3.53
CA ALA A 38 22.37 -20.68 3.42
C ALA A 38 21.52 -19.60 4.11
N ALA A 39 20.50 -19.12 3.39
CA ALA A 39 19.63 -18.07 3.87
C ALA A 39 18.94 -18.50 5.17
N THR A 40 19.54 -18.19 6.28
CA THR A 40 18.81 -18.03 7.53
C THR A 40 17.97 -16.78 7.34
N MET A 41 16.65 -16.97 7.24
CA MET A 41 15.68 -15.88 7.31
C MET A 41 16.03 -15.00 8.52
N PRO A 42 16.01 -13.65 8.37
CA PRO A 42 16.22 -12.79 9.53
C PRO A 42 15.18 -13.18 10.58
N GLN A 43 15.68 -13.55 11.75
CA GLN A 43 14.88 -13.75 12.96
C GLN A 43 14.02 -12.48 13.09
N GLU A 44 12.70 -12.63 13.12
CA GLU A 44 11.74 -11.56 13.30
C GLU A 44 12.24 -10.64 14.41
N ALA A 45 12.74 -9.46 14.02
CA ALA A 45 12.84 -8.36 14.97
C ALA A 45 11.41 -8.17 15.48
N GLN A 46 11.16 -8.49 16.74
CA GLN A 46 9.91 -8.25 17.43
C GLN A 46 9.65 -6.74 17.36
N THR A 47 9.04 -6.29 16.28
CA THR A 47 8.36 -5.00 16.25
C THR A 47 7.40 -5.05 17.43
N PRO A 48 7.27 -4.00 18.28
CA PRO A 48 6.27 -3.96 19.34
C PRO A 48 4.94 -4.30 18.69
N GLY A 49 4.48 -5.55 18.90
CA GLY A 49 3.35 -6.07 18.18
C GLY A 49 2.10 -5.32 18.64
N LEU A 50 1.40 -4.69 17.73
CA LEU A 50 0.05 -4.23 17.99
C LEU A 50 -0.80 -5.50 18.24
N SER A 51 -1.02 -5.81 19.49
CA SER A 51 -1.80 -6.98 19.87
C SER A 51 -3.30 -6.75 19.59
N LEU A 52 -4.02 -7.82 19.31
CA LEU A 52 -5.48 -7.76 19.14
C LEU A 52 -6.17 -7.12 20.37
N ALA A 53 -5.70 -7.44 21.57
CA ALA A 53 -6.27 -6.90 22.81
C ALA A 53 -6.05 -5.37 22.94
N GLU A 54 -4.85 -4.89 22.64
CA GLU A 54 -4.53 -3.44 22.65
C GLU A 54 -5.29 -2.68 21.57
N ALA A 55 -5.33 -3.21 20.35
CA ALA A 55 -6.07 -2.61 19.24
C ALA A 55 -7.56 -2.49 19.55
N SER A 56 -8.15 -3.55 20.10
CA SER A 56 -9.54 -3.56 20.51
C SER A 56 -9.81 -2.60 21.69
N ALA A 57 -8.95 -2.58 22.70
CA ALA A 57 -9.07 -1.65 23.83
C ALA A 57 -9.03 -0.19 23.35
N THR A 58 -8.09 0.14 22.47
CA THR A 58 -7.97 1.48 21.87
C THR A 58 -9.22 1.84 21.07
N ALA A 59 -9.71 0.95 20.22
CA ALA A 59 -10.90 1.19 19.40
C ALA A 59 -12.18 1.35 20.26
N LYS A 60 -12.31 0.60 21.35
CA LYS A 60 -13.43 0.75 22.30
C LYS A 60 -13.52 2.14 22.95
N ASN A 61 -12.41 2.86 23.07
CA ASN A 61 -12.43 4.25 23.56
C ASN A 61 -12.97 5.24 22.53
N LEU A 62 -13.08 4.86 21.27
CA LEU A 62 -13.55 5.72 20.16
C LEU A 62 -15.04 5.52 19.83
N ILE A 63 -15.71 4.57 20.48
CA ILE A 63 -17.11 4.22 20.23
C ILE A 63 -17.99 4.48 21.45
N SER A 64 -19.32 4.36 21.31
CA SER A 64 -20.23 4.55 22.41
C SER A 64 -20.03 3.49 23.51
N ASN A 65 -20.34 3.84 24.77
CA ASN A 65 -20.26 2.92 25.90
C ASN A 65 -21.16 1.66 25.72
N ALA A 66 -22.29 1.81 25.03
CA ALA A 66 -23.17 0.68 24.72
C ALA A 66 -22.50 -0.28 23.74
N ALA A 67 -21.93 0.24 22.66
CA ALA A 67 -21.17 -0.55 21.70
C ALA A 67 -19.94 -1.21 22.35
N ALA A 68 -19.17 -0.48 23.16
CA ALA A 68 -18.00 -1.02 23.87
C ALA A 68 -18.36 -2.22 24.78
N LYS A 69 -19.51 -2.17 25.46
CA LYS A 69 -20.02 -3.30 26.28
C LYS A 69 -20.40 -4.49 25.40
N GLU A 70 -21.05 -4.26 24.26
CA GLU A 70 -21.40 -5.31 23.29
C GLU A 70 -20.13 -6.01 22.80
N PHE A 71 -19.12 -5.25 22.36
CA PHE A 71 -17.83 -5.81 21.92
C PHE A 71 -17.15 -6.62 23.03
N THR A 72 -17.16 -6.13 24.27
CA THR A 72 -16.57 -6.86 25.41
C THR A 72 -17.25 -8.22 25.61
N SER A 73 -18.57 -8.29 25.44
CA SER A 73 -19.30 -9.56 25.51
C SER A 73 -18.95 -10.50 24.36
N LEU A 74 -18.90 -9.99 23.12
CA LEU A 74 -18.54 -10.77 21.94
C LEU A 74 -17.09 -11.29 22.02
N GLU A 75 -16.16 -10.46 22.48
CA GLU A 75 -14.76 -10.85 22.70
C GLU A 75 -14.62 -11.92 23.78
N SER A 76 -15.41 -11.82 24.86
CA SER A 76 -15.45 -12.89 25.89
C SER A 76 -15.97 -14.20 25.31
N ALA A 77 -16.95 -14.17 24.42
CA ALA A 77 -17.44 -15.35 23.73
C ALA A 77 -16.37 -15.91 22.79
N PHE A 78 -15.73 -15.07 21.96
CA PHE A 78 -14.62 -15.45 21.08
C PHE A 78 -13.46 -16.12 21.84
N GLN A 79 -13.09 -15.61 23.03
CA GLN A 79 -12.00 -16.21 23.83
C GLN A 79 -12.36 -17.60 24.36
N LYS A 80 -13.64 -17.89 24.58
CA LYS A 80 -14.12 -19.21 25.05
C LYS A 80 -14.37 -20.20 23.92
N ALA A 81 -14.55 -19.69 22.71
CA ALA A 81 -14.82 -20.51 21.53
C ALA A 81 -13.57 -21.25 21.03
N SER A 82 -13.76 -22.35 20.34
CA SER A 82 -12.71 -23.15 19.70
C SER A 82 -13.16 -23.66 18.33
N GLY A 83 -12.20 -24.10 17.51
CA GLY A 83 -12.47 -24.66 16.19
C GLY A 83 -13.25 -23.70 15.28
N GLU A 84 -14.22 -24.23 14.55
CA GLU A 84 -15.02 -23.49 13.57
C GLU A 84 -15.84 -22.33 14.22
N GLU A 85 -16.33 -22.55 15.43
CA GLU A 85 -17.05 -21.50 16.15
C GLU A 85 -16.19 -20.27 16.42
N LYS A 86 -14.92 -20.47 16.82
CA LYS A 86 -13.97 -19.37 17.01
C LYS A 86 -13.71 -18.60 15.72
N VAL A 87 -13.57 -19.30 14.60
CA VAL A 87 -13.41 -18.68 13.27
C VAL A 87 -14.62 -17.84 12.91
N ASN A 88 -15.82 -18.37 13.12
CA ASN A 88 -17.07 -17.63 12.81
C ASN A 88 -17.22 -16.39 13.69
N GLN A 89 -16.92 -16.50 14.98
CA GLN A 89 -16.97 -15.36 15.90
C GLN A 89 -15.91 -14.29 15.55
N ALA A 90 -14.72 -14.69 15.11
CA ALA A 90 -13.72 -13.76 14.61
C ALA A 90 -14.21 -12.99 13.38
N LYS A 91 -14.87 -13.67 12.43
CA LYS A 91 -15.47 -13.01 11.25
C LYS A 91 -16.58 -12.03 11.64
N VAL A 92 -17.43 -12.38 12.60
CA VAL A 92 -18.48 -11.50 13.12
C VAL A 92 -17.89 -10.27 13.79
N LEU A 93 -16.87 -10.44 14.65
CA LEU A 93 -16.17 -9.32 15.29
C LEU A 93 -15.49 -8.42 14.27
N ALA A 94 -14.83 -9.01 13.27
CA ALA A 94 -14.21 -8.25 12.19
C ALA A 94 -15.22 -7.39 11.43
N GLN A 95 -16.39 -7.94 11.08
CA GLN A 95 -17.44 -7.18 10.40
C GLN A 95 -17.99 -6.06 11.27
N LYS A 96 -18.28 -6.32 12.53
CA LYS A 96 -18.76 -5.30 13.45
C LYS A 96 -17.78 -4.15 13.66
N TRP A 97 -16.47 -4.43 13.74
CA TRP A 97 -15.43 -3.42 13.77
C TRP A 97 -15.35 -2.62 12.47
N ASP A 98 -15.56 -3.28 11.33
CA ASP A 98 -15.58 -2.60 10.03
C ASP A 98 -16.79 -1.67 9.88
N ASP A 99 -17.95 -2.06 10.39
CA ASP A 99 -19.19 -1.25 10.40
C ASP A 99 -19.01 0.05 11.20
N LEU A 100 -18.06 0.06 12.15
CA LEU A 100 -17.68 1.24 12.93
C LEU A 100 -16.40 1.92 12.38
N GLU A 101 -15.97 1.57 11.18
CA GLU A 101 -14.77 2.12 10.51
C GLU A 101 -13.46 1.89 11.30
N GLN A 102 -13.44 0.92 12.21
CA GLN A 102 -12.26 0.55 13.00
C GLN A 102 -11.46 -0.55 12.26
N ALA A 103 -10.68 -0.13 11.26
CA ALA A 103 -10.01 -1.06 10.34
C ALA A 103 -8.94 -1.94 11.02
N ILE A 104 -8.24 -1.44 12.05
CA ILE A 104 -7.16 -2.19 12.70
C ILE A 104 -7.69 -3.42 13.45
N PRO A 105 -8.61 -3.32 14.42
CA PRO A 105 -9.14 -4.50 15.09
C PRO A 105 -9.90 -5.40 14.11
N SER A 106 -10.61 -4.86 13.11
CA SER A 106 -11.23 -5.65 12.05
C SER A 106 -10.21 -6.54 11.32
N ALA A 107 -9.05 -6.00 10.92
CA ALA A 107 -7.99 -6.74 10.24
C ALA A 107 -7.39 -7.85 11.12
N LEU A 108 -7.17 -7.56 12.41
CA LEU A 108 -6.61 -8.52 13.35
C LEU A 108 -7.59 -9.70 13.61
N TYR A 109 -8.90 -9.43 13.70
CA TYR A 109 -9.88 -10.53 13.80
C TYR A 109 -9.99 -11.35 12.51
N LEU A 110 -9.81 -10.76 11.32
CA LEU A 110 -9.71 -11.55 10.08
C LEU A 110 -8.43 -12.40 10.03
N GLU A 111 -7.32 -11.92 10.58
CA GLU A 111 -6.11 -12.70 10.73
C GLU A 111 -6.35 -13.91 11.66
N GLU A 112 -7.05 -13.72 12.79
CA GLU A 112 -7.45 -14.83 13.68
C GLU A 112 -8.33 -15.84 12.94
N ALA A 113 -9.29 -15.38 12.14
CA ALA A 113 -10.12 -16.27 11.33
C ALA A 113 -9.29 -17.04 10.29
N ALA A 114 -8.32 -16.40 9.64
CA ALA A 114 -7.44 -17.04 8.67
C ALA A 114 -6.45 -18.01 9.32
N ASN A 115 -5.97 -17.73 10.53
CA ASN A 115 -5.16 -18.65 11.31
C ASN A 115 -5.95 -19.87 11.75
N GLY A 116 -7.22 -19.71 12.14
CA GLY A 116 -8.10 -20.82 12.55
C GLY A 116 -8.58 -21.66 11.37
N GLN A 117 -8.76 -21.08 10.20
CA GLN A 117 -9.13 -21.75 8.95
C GLN A 117 -8.34 -21.15 7.78
N SER A 118 -7.20 -21.77 7.47
CA SER A 118 -6.28 -21.33 6.43
C SER A 118 -6.85 -21.62 5.04
N THR A 119 -7.61 -20.67 4.49
CA THR A 119 -8.13 -20.70 3.12
C THR A 119 -7.66 -19.49 2.35
N LEU A 120 -7.59 -19.60 1.01
CA LEU A 120 -7.29 -18.48 0.12
C LEU A 120 -8.16 -17.28 0.43
N GLU A 121 -9.48 -17.48 0.55
CA GLU A 121 -10.44 -16.41 0.80
C GLU A 121 -10.17 -15.68 2.13
N ASN A 122 -9.91 -16.43 3.21
CA ASN A 122 -9.67 -15.84 4.53
C ASN A 122 -8.37 -15.01 4.52
N TRP A 123 -7.30 -15.51 3.89
CA TRP A 123 -6.03 -14.78 3.80
C TRP A 123 -6.12 -13.55 2.91
N VAL A 124 -6.83 -13.62 1.77
CA VAL A 124 -7.06 -12.45 0.92
C VAL A 124 -7.87 -11.39 1.68
N LYS A 125 -8.94 -11.79 2.39
CA LYS A 125 -9.75 -10.86 3.21
C LYS A 125 -8.92 -10.20 4.32
N ALA A 126 -8.07 -10.97 5.01
CA ALA A 126 -7.17 -10.42 6.03
C ALA A 126 -6.20 -9.39 5.40
N GLY A 127 -5.56 -9.74 4.29
CA GLY A 127 -4.67 -8.85 3.57
C GLY A 127 -5.35 -7.55 3.12
N ASP A 128 -6.54 -7.65 2.54
CA ASP A 128 -7.32 -6.49 2.10
C ASP A 128 -7.67 -5.56 3.27
N ARG A 129 -7.99 -6.14 4.44
CA ARG A 129 -8.33 -5.35 5.61
C ARG A 129 -7.10 -4.70 6.23
N PHE A 130 -5.95 -5.37 6.25
CA PHE A 130 -4.69 -4.77 6.68
C PHE A 130 -4.26 -3.62 5.75
N LEU A 131 -4.45 -3.74 4.43
CA LEU A 131 -4.20 -2.61 3.51
C LEU A 131 -5.16 -1.45 3.80
N LYS A 132 -6.45 -1.71 4.05
CA LYS A 132 -7.40 -0.66 4.46
C LYS A 132 -6.96 0.01 5.78
N ALA A 133 -6.46 -0.77 6.73
CA ALA A 133 -5.94 -0.25 7.98
C ALA A 133 -4.66 0.59 7.76
N PHE A 134 -3.76 0.17 6.87
CA PHE A 134 -2.58 0.93 6.45
C PHE A 134 -2.97 2.28 5.83
N ASP A 135 -3.97 2.31 4.96
CA ASP A 135 -4.40 3.53 4.27
C ASP A 135 -5.08 4.51 5.25
N ASN A 136 -5.85 4.01 6.21
CA ASN A 136 -6.66 4.83 7.11
C ASN A 136 -5.90 5.30 8.36
N THR A 137 -4.84 4.61 8.80
CA THR A 137 -4.13 5.01 10.01
C THR A 137 -3.12 6.12 9.75
N GLN A 138 -3.07 7.09 10.68
CA GLN A 138 -2.03 8.13 10.73
C GLN A 138 -0.95 7.79 11.78
N ASP A 139 -1.13 6.72 12.54
CA ASP A 139 -0.16 6.25 13.53
C ASP A 139 1.10 5.72 12.82
N SER A 140 2.21 6.40 13.01
CA SER A 140 3.49 6.08 12.37
C SER A 140 4.09 4.75 12.83
N VAL A 141 3.68 4.22 13.99
CA VAL A 141 4.10 2.91 14.52
C VAL A 141 3.20 1.80 13.97
N ALA A 142 1.89 2.00 13.98
CA ALA A 142 0.93 1.01 13.48
C ALA A 142 1.00 0.85 11.96
N LYS A 143 1.22 1.93 11.22
CA LYS A 143 1.20 1.93 9.75
C LYS A 143 2.13 0.89 9.11
N PRO A 144 3.44 0.83 9.41
CA PRO A 144 4.32 -0.19 8.84
C PRO A 144 3.94 -1.61 9.29
N VAL A 145 3.41 -1.78 10.50
CA VAL A 145 2.95 -3.09 11.00
C VAL A 145 1.77 -3.59 10.16
N MET A 146 0.79 -2.71 9.86
CA MET A 146 -0.35 -3.08 9.02
C MET A 146 0.10 -3.50 7.62
N LEU A 147 1.06 -2.78 7.04
CA LEU A 147 1.58 -3.12 5.72
C LEU A 147 2.33 -4.47 5.71
N GLN A 148 3.13 -4.74 6.74
CA GLN A 148 3.82 -6.01 6.90
C GLN A 148 2.83 -7.16 7.07
N LYS A 149 1.81 -7.00 7.89
CA LYS A 149 0.75 -8.01 8.08
C LYS A 149 -0.04 -8.26 6.79
N ALA A 150 -0.35 -7.21 6.02
CA ALA A 150 -0.95 -7.36 4.70
C ALA A 150 -0.06 -8.19 3.77
N ASN A 151 1.24 -7.88 3.71
CA ASN A 151 2.20 -8.64 2.91
C ASN A 151 2.23 -10.12 3.30
N THR A 152 2.32 -10.42 4.59
CA THR A 152 2.30 -11.81 5.12
C THR A 152 1.01 -12.53 4.76
N ALA A 153 -0.15 -11.86 4.88
CA ALA A 153 -1.44 -12.47 4.55
C ALA A 153 -1.54 -12.83 3.06
N TYR A 154 -1.12 -11.91 2.16
CA TYR A 154 -1.10 -12.22 0.73
C TYR A 154 -0.06 -13.28 0.35
N ALA A 155 1.09 -13.34 1.03
CA ALA A 155 2.05 -14.41 0.83
C ALA A 155 1.42 -15.79 1.12
N LYS A 156 0.74 -15.93 2.26
CA LYS A 156 0.00 -17.16 2.61
C LYS A 156 -1.12 -17.47 1.61
N ALA A 157 -1.82 -16.46 1.11
CA ALA A 157 -2.82 -16.66 0.06
C ALA A 157 -2.20 -17.19 -1.25
N ILE A 158 -1.04 -16.66 -1.67
CA ILE A 158 -0.31 -17.08 -2.87
C ILE A 158 0.27 -18.48 -2.71
N GLU A 159 0.67 -18.89 -1.50
CA GLU A 159 1.08 -20.27 -1.20
C GLU A 159 -0.06 -21.25 -1.42
N LEU A 160 -1.31 -20.88 -1.10
CA LEU A 160 -2.50 -21.71 -1.32
C LEU A 160 -2.95 -21.73 -2.78
N ASP A 161 -2.89 -20.61 -3.48
CA ASP A 161 -3.14 -20.51 -4.91
C ASP A 161 -2.24 -19.45 -5.55
N SER A 162 -1.18 -19.93 -6.19
CA SER A 162 -0.21 -19.08 -6.87
C SER A 162 -0.75 -18.41 -8.14
N THR A 163 -1.97 -18.69 -8.56
CA THR A 163 -2.62 -18.09 -9.75
C THR A 163 -3.61 -16.99 -9.40
N ASP A 164 -4.01 -16.87 -8.14
CA ASP A 164 -5.00 -15.88 -7.71
C ASP A 164 -4.54 -14.44 -7.96
N LEU A 165 -5.31 -13.72 -8.77
CA LEU A 165 -4.99 -12.35 -9.17
C LEU A 165 -5.26 -11.32 -8.07
N ASN A 166 -6.17 -11.59 -7.13
CA ASN A 166 -6.45 -10.68 -6.02
C ASN A 166 -5.30 -10.69 -5.01
N ALA A 167 -4.83 -11.89 -4.64
CA ALA A 167 -3.65 -12.04 -3.78
C ALA A 167 -2.41 -11.39 -4.41
N LYS A 168 -2.15 -11.61 -5.71
CA LYS A 168 -1.05 -10.96 -6.43
C LYS A 168 -1.20 -9.45 -6.51
N THR A 169 -2.41 -8.95 -6.73
CA THR A 169 -2.65 -7.51 -6.72
C THR A 169 -2.33 -6.91 -5.36
N GLY A 170 -2.84 -7.52 -4.28
CA GLY A 170 -2.56 -7.08 -2.93
C GLY A 170 -1.07 -7.13 -2.57
N MET A 171 -0.40 -8.23 -2.89
CA MET A 171 1.05 -8.38 -2.70
C MET A 171 1.82 -7.29 -3.46
N GLY A 172 1.51 -7.05 -4.73
CA GLY A 172 2.15 -6.00 -5.53
C GLY A 172 1.99 -4.62 -4.88
N ILE A 173 0.80 -4.30 -4.36
CA ILE A 173 0.54 -3.04 -3.65
C ILE A 173 1.40 -2.93 -2.38
N THR A 174 1.49 -4.00 -1.58
CA THR A 174 2.30 -3.99 -0.35
C THR A 174 3.78 -3.80 -0.66
N MET A 175 4.31 -4.45 -1.71
CA MET A 175 5.71 -4.32 -2.12
C MET A 175 6.05 -2.90 -2.56
N VAL A 176 5.16 -2.23 -3.29
CA VAL A 176 5.40 -0.83 -3.72
C VAL A 176 5.37 0.12 -2.52
N ASN A 177 4.41 -0.04 -1.60
CA ASN A 177 4.28 0.84 -0.45
C ASN A 177 5.33 0.57 0.65
N GLY A 178 5.85 -0.65 0.76
CA GLY A 178 6.86 -1.05 1.74
C GLY A 178 8.28 -0.60 1.42
N GLY A 179 8.54 -0.09 0.21
CA GLY A 179 9.82 0.48 -0.18
C GLY A 179 10.97 -0.52 -0.38
N GLY A 180 10.81 -1.79 0.03
CA GLY A 180 11.87 -2.80 -0.09
C GLY A 180 12.10 -3.30 -1.52
N ALA A 181 11.03 -3.43 -2.31
CA ALA A 181 11.09 -3.93 -3.68
C ALA A 181 10.00 -3.32 -4.59
N PRO A 182 9.94 -1.98 -4.73
CA PRO A 182 8.85 -1.31 -5.44
C PRO A 182 8.73 -1.75 -6.91
N MET A 183 9.86 -1.96 -7.59
CA MET A 183 9.84 -2.41 -9.00
C MET A 183 9.30 -3.83 -9.16
N ALA A 184 9.58 -4.73 -8.20
CA ALA A 184 9.00 -6.08 -8.23
C ALA A 184 7.46 -6.02 -8.02
N GLY A 185 6.98 -5.15 -7.13
CA GLY A 185 5.56 -4.89 -6.95
C GLY A 185 4.89 -4.35 -8.21
N ILE A 186 5.50 -3.38 -8.89
CA ILE A 186 5.01 -2.86 -10.19
C ILE A 186 4.97 -3.98 -11.23
N THR A 187 6.01 -4.79 -11.35
CA THR A 187 6.06 -5.92 -12.29
C THR A 187 4.91 -6.91 -12.02
N MET A 188 4.66 -7.23 -10.75
CA MET A 188 3.55 -8.12 -10.37
C MET A 188 2.18 -7.54 -10.76
N LEU A 189 1.96 -6.25 -10.55
CA LEU A 189 0.72 -5.58 -10.98
C LEU A 189 0.56 -5.54 -12.51
N LEU A 190 1.65 -5.34 -13.24
CA LEU A 190 1.64 -5.42 -14.71
C LEU A 190 1.32 -6.83 -15.21
N ASP A 191 1.83 -7.87 -14.56
CA ASP A 191 1.50 -9.27 -14.88
C ASP A 191 0.02 -9.58 -14.58
N VAL A 192 -0.55 -9.01 -13.52
CA VAL A 192 -2.00 -9.10 -13.25
C VAL A 192 -2.79 -8.46 -14.39
N VAL A 193 -2.48 -7.23 -14.79
CA VAL A 193 -3.18 -6.53 -15.88
C VAL A 193 -2.98 -7.24 -17.23
N LYS A 194 -1.84 -7.89 -17.48
CA LYS A 194 -1.62 -8.69 -18.67
C LYS A 194 -2.57 -9.89 -18.74
N LYS A 195 -2.90 -10.52 -17.59
CA LYS A 195 -3.81 -11.66 -17.48
C LYS A 195 -5.27 -11.23 -17.43
N ASP A 196 -5.56 -10.15 -16.74
CA ASP A 196 -6.87 -9.54 -16.61
C ASP A 196 -6.75 -8.02 -16.88
N PRO A 197 -6.88 -7.60 -18.16
CA PRO A 197 -6.79 -6.18 -18.54
C PRO A 197 -7.83 -5.29 -17.84
N LYS A 198 -8.95 -5.88 -17.41
CA LYS A 198 -10.04 -5.17 -16.73
C LYS A 198 -9.91 -5.20 -15.20
N ASN A 199 -8.81 -5.68 -14.66
CA ASN A 199 -8.59 -5.66 -13.21
C ASN A 199 -8.54 -4.21 -12.69
N PHE A 200 -9.66 -3.79 -12.14
CA PHE A 200 -9.85 -2.41 -11.66
C PHE A 200 -8.79 -2.02 -10.62
N ARG A 201 -8.57 -2.89 -9.62
CA ARG A 201 -7.67 -2.61 -8.49
C ARG A 201 -6.22 -2.49 -8.95
N ALA A 202 -5.76 -3.37 -9.83
CA ALA A 202 -4.40 -3.32 -10.36
C ALA A 202 -4.17 -2.06 -11.21
N ASN A 203 -5.10 -1.74 -12.12
CA ASN A 203 -5.02 -0.54 -12.96
C ASN A 203 -5.04 0.75 -12.13
N MET A 204 -5.95 0.86 -11.13
CA MET A 204 -6.01 2.00 -10.20
C MET A 204 -4.67 2.22 -9.49
N ASN A 205 -4.09 1.17 -8.92
CA ASN A 205 -2.82 1.28 -8.20
C ASN A 205 -1.64 1.61 -9.12
N LEU A 206 -1.55 0.99 -10.31
CA LEU A 206 -0.54 1.36 -11.31
C LEU A 206 -0.64 2.85 -11.68
N GLY A 207 -1.86 3.36 -11.90
CA GLY A 207 -2.08 4.78 -12.18
C GLY A 207 -1.65 5.68 -11.01
N MET A 208 -2.05 5.35 -9.77
CA MET A 208 -1.65 6.11 -8.58
C MET A 208 -0.13 6.07 -8.35
N PHE A 209 0.52 4.93 -8.56
CA PHE A 209 1.98 4.83 -8.44
C PHE A 209 2.69 5.63 -9.55
N ALA A 210 2.12 5.67 -10.74
CA ALA A 210 2.62 6.51 -11.82
C ALA A 210 2.54 8.01 -11.46
N ILE A 211 1.44 8.47 -10.85
CA ILE A 211 1.35 9.86 -10.32
C ILE A 211 2.42 10.11 -9.27
N LYS A 212 2.54 9.22 -8.26
CA LYS A 212 3.53 9.36 -7.17
C LYS A 212 4.98 9.46 -7.68
N SER A 213 5.28 8.81 -8.80
CA SER A 213 6.62 8.81 -9.42
C SER A 213 6.79 9.86 -10.53
N GLY A 214 5.81 10.76 -10.74
CA GLY A 214 5.86 11.79 -11.78
C GLY A 214 5.69 11.29 -13.21
N GLN A 215 5.27 10.03 -13.40
CA GLN A 215 5.06 9.43 -14.71
C GLN A 215 3.63 9.69 -15.21
N PHE A 216 3.25 10.97 -15.32
CA PHE A 216 1.87 11.40 -15.57
C PHE A 216 1.28 10.88 -16.87
N ASP A 217 2.08 10.76 -17.95
CA ASP A 217 1.61 10.16 -19.21
C ASP A 217 1.14 8.72 -19.01
N LYS A 218 1.89 7.92 -18.23
CA LYS A 218 1.49 6.54 -17.91
C LYS A 218 0.25 6.49 -17.01
N ALA A 219 0.12 7.47 -16.08
CA ALA A 219 -1.06 7.59 -15.24
C ALA A 219 -2.31 7.86 -16.08
N ILE A 220 -2.23 8.79 -17.04
CA ILE A 220 -3.32 9.10 -17.97
C ILE A 220 -3.79 7.84 -18.70
N ILE A 221 -2.87 7.10 -19.33
CA ILE A 221 -3.21 5.85 -20.06
C ILE A 221 -3.99 4.87 -19.16
N ARG A 222 -3.57 4.73 -17.89
CA ARG A 222 -4.24 3.82 -16.95
C ARG A 222 -5.62 4.32 -16.54
N PHE A 223 -5.75 5.59 -16.23
CA PHE A 223 -7.05 6.13 -15.79
C PHE A 223 -8.03 6.29 -16.95
N GLU A 224 -7.58 6.60 -18.17
CA GLU A 224 -8.42 6.55 -19.37
C GLU A 224 -8.97 5.14 -19.59
N GLU A 225 -8.12 4.10 -19.52
CA GLU A 225 -8.56 2.70 -19.63
C GLU A 225 -9.63 2.38 -18.58
N ILE A 226 -9.44 2.83 -17.34
CA ILE A 226 -10.40 2.61 -16.26
C ILE A 226 -11.74 3.27 -16.58
N VAL A 227 -11.76 4.56 -16.90
CA VAL A 227 -13.02 5.32 -17.05
C VAL A 227 -13.76 4.99 -18.33
N GLN A 228 -13.09 4.50 -19.38
CA GLN A 228 -13.68 4.18 -20.67
C GLN A 228 -14.09 2.70 -20.77
N HIS A 229 -13.30 1.78 -20.19
CA HIS A 229 -13.43 0.34 -20.52
C HIS A 229 -13.65 -0.57 -19.29
N ILE A 230 -13.42 -0.07 -18.06
CA ILE A 230 -13.52 -0.89 -16.85
C ILE A 230 -14.70 -0.42 -16.00
N LYS A 231 -14.53 0.73 -15.33
CA LYS A 231 -15.52 1.31 -14.43
C LYS A 231 -15.28 2.80 -14.22
N ALA A 232 -16.17 3.64 -14.69
CA ALA A 232 -16.15 5.06 -14.38
C ALA A 232 -16.49 5.30 -12.90
N THR A 233 -15.52 5.82 -12.14
CA THR A 233 -15.70 6.18 -10.72
C THR A 233 -15.27 7.61 -10.47
N PRO A 234 -15.78 8.28 -9.40
CA PRO A 234 -15.32 9.62 -9.03
C PRO A 234 -13.80 9.68 -8.87
N ASP A 235 -13.21 8.69 -8.18
CA ASP A 235 -11.78 8.65 -7.89
C ASP A 235 -10.94 8.48 -9.16
N ALA A 236 -11.37 7.62 -10.09
CA ALA A 236 -10.64 7.41 -11.34
C ALA A 236 -10.60 8.69 -12.18
N TYR A 237 -11.72 9.41 -12.29
CA TYR A 237 -11.75 10.71 -12.95
C TYR A 237 -10.96 11.78 -12.21
N PHE A 238 -10.97 11.76 -10.88
CA PHE A 238 -10.18 12.70 -10.07
C PHE A 238 -8.67 12.51 -10.31
N TYR A 239 -8.18 11.27 -10.28
CA TYR A 239 -6.77 10.98 -10.56
C TYR A 239 -6.41 11.24 -12.02
N LEU A 240 -7.32 10.99 -12.97
CA LEU A 240 -7.13 11.38 -14.37
C LEU A 240 -6.94 12.88 -14.51
N ALA A 241 -7.82 13.67 -13.88
CA ALA A 241 -7.72 15.11 -13.85
C ALA A 241 -6.41 15.59 -13.23
N THR A 242 -5.99 15.00 -12.12
CA THR A 242 -4.70 15.29 -11.45
C THR A 242 -3.52 15.04 -12.38
N ALA A 243 -3.55 13.95 -13.15
CA ALA A 243 -2.48 13.63 -14.10
C ALA A 243 -2.45 14.61 -15.28
N TYR A 244 -3.60 15.00 -15.83
CA TYR A 244 -3.70 16.04 -16.86
C TYR A 244 -3.23 17.42 -16.35
N GLU A 245 -3.67 17.83 -15.15
CA GLU A 245 -3.23 19.09 -14.50
C GLU A 245 -1.71 19.13 -14.36
N SER A 246 -1.10 18.02 -13.93
CA SER A 246 0.36 17.91 -13.76
C SER A 246 1.15 18.05 -15.06
N LEU A 247 0.53 17.80 -16.21
CA LEU A 247 1.11 18.03 -17.55
C LEU A 247 0.69 19.37 -18.18
N GLY A 248 -0.02 20.25 -17.46
CA GLY A 248 -0.52 21.51 -17.99
C GLY A 248 -1.65 21.38 -19.03
N LYS A 249 -2.26 20.20 -19.14
CA LYS A 249 -3.43 19.92 -20.01
C LYS A 249 -4.70 20.39 -19.31
N ASN A 250 -4.82 21.73 -19.14
CA ASN A 250 -5.84 22.33 -18.30
C ASN A 250 -7.28 22.02 -18.75
N LYS A 251 -7.53 21.97 -20.06
CA LYS A 251 -8.86 21.68 -20.59
C LYS A 251 -9.30 20.27 -20.23
N GLU A 252 -8.46 19.28 -20.50
CA GLU A 252 -8.71 17.86 -20.18
C GLU A 252 -8.83 17.65 -18.67
N ALA A 253 -8.02 18.35 -17.87
CA ALA A 253 -8.10 18.31 -16.41
C ALA A 253 -9.46 18.83 -15.92
N ILE A 254 -9.94 19.96 -16.43
CA ILE A 254 -11.24 20.53 -16.10
C ILE A 254 -12.36 19.54 -16.43
N ASP A 255 -12.34 18.98 -17.64
CA ASP A 255 -13.37 18.03 -18.08
C ASP A 255 -13.41 16.79 -17.17
N ALA A 256 -12.26 16.23 -16.84
CA ALA A 256 -12.17 15.07 -15.94
C ALA A 256 -12.58 15.40 -14.49
N TYR A 257 -12.20 16.57 -13.94
CA TYR A 257 -12.68 17.03 -12.63
C TYR A 257 -14.20 17.16 -12.58
N LEU A 258 -14.81 17.73 -13.63
CA LEU A 258 -16.27 17.86 -13.70
C LEU A 258 -16.97 16.50 -13.78
N GLN A 259 -16.40 15.51 -14.48
CA GLN A 259 -16.93 14.15 -14.46
C GLN A 259 -16.82 13.51 -13.07
N SER A 260 -15.68 13.68 -12.38
CA SER A 260 -15.52 13.23 -10.99
C SER A 260 -16.63 13.83 -10.10
N LYS A 261 -16.82 15.15 -10.17
CA LYS A 261 -17.87 15.87 -9.42
C LYS A 261 -19.27 15.34 -9.73
N LYS A 262 -19.59 15.10 -10.99
CA LYS A 262 -20.90 14.60 -11.43
C LYS A 262 -21.22 13.22 -10.84
N LEU A 263 -20.21 12.36 -10.69
CA LEU A 263 -20.38 11.01 -10.16
C LEU A 263 -20.33 10.96 -8.63
N ALA A 264 -19.75 11.96 -7.99
CA ALA A 264 -19.59 11.99 -6.55
C ALA A 264 -20.78 12.62 -5.84
N ALA A 265 -21.45 11.88 -4.95
CA ALA A 265 -22.44 12.44 -4.02
C ALA A 265 -21.75 13.01 -2.75
N ASN A 266 -20.66 13.79 -2.93
CA ASN A 266 -19.83 14.29 -1.83
C ASN A 266 -19.65 15.82 -1.94
N PRO A 267 -20.28 16.62 -1.07
CA PRO A 267 -20.17 18.09 -1.11
C PRO A 267 -18.73 18.59 -0.91
N THR A 268 -17.92 17.93 -0.07
CA THR A 268 -16.54 18.33 0.20
C THR A 268 -15.69 18.21 -1.06
N LEU A 269 -15.78 17.06 -1.74
CA LEU A 269 -15.09 16.84 -3.02
C LEU A 269 -15.59 17.83 -4.09
N SER A 270 -16.90 18.06 -4.16
CA SER A 270 -17.49 19.01 -5.10
C SER A 270 -16.93 20.42 -4.91
N ASN A 271 -16.86 20.93 -3.68
CA ASN A 271 -16.30 22.24 -3.36
C ASN A 271 -14.80 22.33 -3.68
N PHE A 272 -14.05 21.25 -3.45
CA PHE A 272 -12.65 21.19 -3.82
C PHE A 272 -12.47 21.28 -5.35
N ILE A 273 -13.26 20.49 -6.10
CA ILE A 273 -13.22 20.49 -7.56
C ILE A 273 -13.59 21.88 -8.12
N ASP A 274 -14.62 22.55 -7.58
CA ASP A 274 -15.01 23.88 -8.03
C ASP A 274 -13.86 24.91 -7.91
N LYS A 275 -13.11 24.85 -6.81
CA LYS A 275 -11.93 25.70 -6.62
C LYS A 275 -10.84 25.38 -7.65
N LYS A 276 -10.54 24.08 -7.85
CA LYS A 276 -9.55 23.63 -8.84
C LYS A 276 -9.92 24.07 -10.26
N VAL A 277 -11.16 23.89 -10.66
CA VAL A 277 -11.65 24.33 -11.98
C VAL A 277 -11.55 25.85 -12.15
N ALA A 278 -11.83 26.64 -11.10
CA ALA A 278 -11.67 28.08 -11.14
C ALA A 278 -10.20 28.52 -11.26
N GLU A 279 -9.28 27.78 -10.64
CA GLU A 279 -7.83 28.01 -10.75
C GLU A 279 -7.31 27.72 -12.17
N LEU A 280 -7.72 26.59 -12.76
CA LEU A 280 -7.27 26.14 -14.08
C LEU A 280 -7.84 26.95 -15.26
N LYS A 281 -8.88 27.76 -15.04
CA LYS A 281 -9.47 28.69 -16.03
C LYS A 281 -8.76 30.05 -16.12
N LYS A 282 -7.84 30.34 -15.22
CA LYS A 282 -7.05 31.57 -15.21
C LYS A 282 -5.86 31.49 -16.15
#